data_cb1eb95a034236f64c06a360a5bbd212
#
_entry.id   cb1eb95a034236f64c06a360a5bbd212
#
_cell.length_a   1.000
_cell.length_b   1.000
_cell.length_c   1.000
_cell.angle_alpha   90.00
_cell.angle_beta   90.00
_cell.angle_gamma   90.00
#
_symmetry.space_group_name_H-M   'P 1'
#
loop_
_entity.id
_entity.type
_entity.pdbx_description
1 polymer ?
#
loop_
_entity_poly.entity_id
_entity_poly.type
_entity_poly.pdbx_seq_one_letter_code
_entity_poly.pdbx_strand_id
1 'polypeptide(L)'
;MSEAIQSMETMDIEHDVRTYIVEHFLAGNAAKLSADGSLLGDVVDSMGVLDLVAYLQDHFHVTVEDDEVIPSNLDTINNLVAYVAKKLDK
;
A
#
# COMPACT_ATOMS: atom_id res chain seq x y z
N MET A 1 -2.59 -26.95 -8.46
CA MET A 1 -2.38 -26.32 -8.43
C MET A 1 -1.89 -25.30 -8.39
N SER A 2 -1.74 -24.96 -8.23
CA SER A 2 -0.87 -23.94 -8.26
C SER A 2 -1.36 -22.69 -8.77
N GLU A 3 -2.40 -22.60 -9.29
CA GLU A 3 -2.84 -21.44 -9.86
C GLU A 3 -3.17 -20.41 -8.91
N ALA A 4 -3.46 -20.72 -7.74
CA ALA A 4 -3.77 -19.74 -6.79
C ALA A 4 -2.64 -18.79 -6.53
N ILE A 5 -1.44 -19.18 -6.84
CA ILE A 5 -0.33 -18.30 -6.59
C ILE A 5 -0.21 -17.24 -7.61
N GLN A 6 -0.98 -17.30 -8.65
CA GLN A 6 -0.88 -16.31 -9.67
C GLN A 6 -1.58 -15.03 -9.32
N SER A 7 -2.53 -15.04 -8.43
CA SER A 7 -3.24 -13.82 -8.15
C SER A 7 -3.18 -13.51 -6.68
N MET A 8 -2.95 -12.26 -6.34
CA MET A 8 -2.97 -11.81 -4.98
C MET A 8 -4.39 -11.49 -4.58
N GLU A 9 -4.80 -12.08 -3.49
CA GLU A 9 -6.09 -11.73 -2.92
C GLU A 9 -5.99 -10.39 -2.25
N THR A 10 -7.11 -9.70 -2.12
CA THR A 10 -7.16 -8.42 -1.46
C THR A 10 -6.60 -8.51 -0.05
N MET A 11 -6.85 -9.61 0.64
CA MET A 11 -6.35 -9.79 1.99
C MET A 11 -4.83 -9.89 2.02
N ASP A 12 -4.24 -10.51 0.99
CA ASP A 12 -2.79 -10.61 0.92
C ASP A 12 -2.17 -9.25 0.66
N ILE A 13 -2.80 -8.45 -0.19
CA ILE A 13 -2.32 -7.11 -0.47
C ILE A 13 -2.40 -6.27 0.81
N GLU A 14 -3.51 -6.35 1.52
CA GLU A 14 -3.68 -5.59 2.74
C GLU A 14 -2.63 -5.99 3.78
N HIS A 15 -2.40 -7.28 3.93
CA HIS A 15 -1.42 -7.75 4.89
C HIS A 15 -0.03 -7.21 4.57
N ASP A 16 0.37 -7.27 3.31
CA ASP A 16 1.69 -6.83 2.92
C ASP A 16 1.85 -5.32 3.07
N VAL A 17 0.83 -4.56 2.67
CA VAL A 17 0.89 -3.10 2.79
C VAL A 17 0.91 -2.69 4.27
N ARG A 18 0.09 -3.30 5.09
CA ARG A 18 0.07 -3.00 6.51
C ARG A 18 1.41 -3.30 7.15
N THR A 19 1.97 -4.45 6.83
CA THR A 19 3.25 -4.85 7.39
C THR A 19 4.33 -3.84 7.03
N TYR A 20 4.36 -3.42 5.76
CA TYR A 20 5.34 -2.45 5.33
C TYR A 20 5.19 -1.14 6.09
N ILE A 21 3.96 -0.64 6.19
CA ILE A 21 3.75 0.66 6.84
C ILE A 21 4.07 0.59 8.32
N VAL A 22 3.64 -0.47 8.98
CA VAL A 22 3.91 -0.62 10.41
C VAL A 22 5.40 -0.69 10.67
N GLU A 23 6.12 -1.46 9.87
CA GLU A 23 7.54 -1.64 10.13
C GLU A 23 8.37 -0.46 9.68
N HIS A 24 7.95 0.20 8.62
CA HIS A 24 8.73 1.26 8.02
C HIS A 24 8.42 2.63 8.62
N PHE A 25 7.17 2.88 8.98
CA PHE A 25 6.75 4.20 9.43
C PHE A 25 6.31 4.25 10.89
N LEU A 26 5.91 3.14 11.47
CA LEU A 26 5.36 3.12 12.82
C LEU A 26 6.22 2.36 13.82
N ALA A 27 7.44 2.03 13.41
CA ALA A 27 8.41 1.35 14.27
C ALA A 27 7.82 0.07 14.88
N GLY A 28 6.99 -0.62 14.13
CA GLY A 28 6.42 -1.89 14.58
C GLY A 28 5.15 -1.76 15.39
N ASN A 29 4.64 -0.55 15.60
CA ASN A 29 3.48 -0.35 16.44
C ASN A 29 2.19 -0.41 15.63
N ALA A 30 1.69 -1.61 15.40
CA ALA A 30 0.50 -1.83 14.57
C ALA A 30 -0.75 -1.20 15.17
N ALA A 31 -0.75 -0.95 16.47
CA ALA A 31 -1.93 -0.36 17.11
C ALA A 31 -2.21 1.05 16.61
N LYS A 32 -1.22 1.69 16.01
CA LYS A 32 -1.41 3.05 15.50
C LYS A 32 -1.98 3.08 14.10
N LEU A 33 -2.21 1.94 13.49
CA LEU A 33 -2.65 1.87 12.11
C LEU A 33 -4.11 1.45 12.03
N SER A 34 -4.89 2.23 11.31
CA SER A 34 -6.30 1.95 11.11
C SER A 34 -6.56 1.88 9.61
N ALA A 35 -7.45 1.00 9.18
CA ALA A 35 -7.67 0.74 7.77
C ALA A 35 -8.22 1.95 7.03
N ASP A 36 -9.00 2.77 7.69
CA ASP A 36 -9.57 3.94 7.04
C ASP A 36 -9.04 5.25 7.62
N GLY A 37 -8.00 5.18 8.43
CA GLY A 37 -7.36 6.38 8.95
C GLY A 37 -6.43 6.99 7.91
N SER A 38 -6.30 8.30 7.93
CA SER A 38 -5.45 9.00 6.99
C SER A 38 -3.98 8.68 7.23
N LEU A 39 -3.28 8.32 6.20
CA LEU A 39 -1.85 8.04 6.27
C LEU A 39 -1.02 9.26 5.92
N LEU A 40 -1.48 10.03 4.94
CA LEU A 40 -0.68 11.13 4.43
C LEU A 40 -0.63 12.28 5.42
N GLY A 41 0.57 12.67 5.77
CA GLY A 41 0.77 13.76 6.71
C GLY A 41 0.98 13.30 8.13
N ASP A 42 0.31 12.24 8.56
CA ASP A 42 0.45 11.74 9.92
C ASP A 42 1.43 10.59 10.01
N VAL A 43 1.27 9.60 9.16
CA VAL A 43 2.10 8.40 9.18
C VAL A 43 3.16 8.50 8.09
N VAL A 44 2.76 8.95 6.90
CA VAL A 44 3.64 9.01 5.74
C VAL A 44 3.79 10.48 5.35
N ASP A 45 4.98 11.04 5.53
CA ASP A 45 5.23 12.43 5.11
C ASP A 45 5.60 12.45 3.63
N SER A 46 5.93 13.62 3.11
CA SER A 46 6.17 13.76 1.68
C SER A 46 7.38 12.95 1.20
N MET A 47 8.38 12.78 2.06
CA MET A 47 9.50 11.91 1.68
C MET A 47 9.09 10.46 1.76
N GLY A 48 8.26 10.11 2.74
CA GLY A 48 7.79 8.75 2.90
C GLY A 48 6.92 8.30 1.74
N VAL A 49 6.21 9.23 1.10
CA VAL A 49 5.41 8.88 -0.07
C VAL A 49 6.28 8.28 -1.17
N LEU A 50 7.48 8.84 -1.35
CA LEU A 50 8.38 8.30 -2.36
C LEU A 50 8.81 6.87 -2.02
N ASP A 51 9.07 6.61 -0.75
CA ASP A 51 9.41 5.27 -0.30
C ASP A 51 8.24 4.32 -0.48
N LEU A 52 7.04 4.77 -0.16
CA LEU A 52 5.86 3.95 -0.31
C LEU A 52 5.63 3.59 -1.77
N VAL A 53 5.75 4.56 -2.66
CA VAL A 53 5.58 4.31 -4.09
C VAL A 53 6.62 3.30 -4.58
N ALA A 54 7.87 3.47 -4.16
CA ALA A 54 8.91 2.55 -4.55
C ALA A 54 8.62 1.13 -4.06
N TYR A 55 8.10 1.02 -2.84
CA TYR A 55 7.73 -0.28 -2.30
C TYR A 55 6.63 -0.93 -3.15
N LEU A 56 5.60 -0.16 -3.49
CA LEU A 56 4.50 -0.71 -4.27
C LEU A 56 4.97 -1.21 -5.62
N GLN A 57 5.80 -0.43 -6.28
CA GLN A 57 6.30 -0.82 -7.59
C GLN A 57 7.18 -2.06 -7.51
N ASP A 58 8.05 -2.08 -6.51
CA ASP A 58 9.01 -3.14 -6.39
C ASP A 58 8.38 -4.43 -5.89
N HIS A 59 7.52 -4.33 -4.90
CA HIS A 59 6.95 -5.51 -4.25
C HIS A 59 5.84 -6.13 -5.09
N PHE A 60 4.98 -5.31 -5.67
CA PHE A 60 3.84 -5.81 -6.43
C PHE A 60 4.06 -5.80 -7.93
N HIS A 61 5.20 -5.30 -8.39
CA HIS A 61 5.54 -5.25 -9.81
C HIS A 61 4.51 -4.46 -10.62
N VAL A 62 4.09 -3.33 -10.07
CA VAL A 62 3.18 -2.41 -10.76
C VAL A 62 3.92 -1.12 -11.04
N THR A 63 3.37 -0.33 -11.95
CA THR A 63 3.93 0.99 -12.24
C THR A 63 2.98 2.05 -11.70
N VAL A 64 3.50 2.93 -10.86
CA VAL A 64 2.72 4.00 -10.28
C VAL A 64 3.05 5.27 -11.06
N GLU A 65 2.05 5.81 -11.77
CA GLU A 65 2.24 7.02 -12.55
C GLU A 65 2.20 8.24 -11.64
N ASP A 66 2.83 9.32 -12.08
CA ASP A 66 2.88 10.53 -11.27
C ASP A 66 1.49 11.05 -10.91
N ASP A 67 0.56 10.98 -11.85
CA ASP A 67 -0.78 11.48 -11.60
C ASP A 67 -1.62 10.52 -10.78
N GLU A 68 -1.09 9.36 -10.44
CA GLU A 68 -1.76 8.42 -9.55
C GLU A 68 -1.33 8.59 -8.10
N VAL A 69 -0.35 9.44 -7.85
CA VAL A 69 0.11 9.70 -6.48
C VAL A 69 -0.79 10.78 -5.89
N ILE A 70 -1.99 10.38 -5.53
CA ILE A 70 -3.01 11.28 -5.01
C ILE A 70 -3.65 10.65 -3.78
N PRO A 71 -4.26 11.48 -2.91
CA PRO A 71 -4.85 10.93 -1.67
C PRO A 71 -5.89 9.87 -1.90
N SER A 72 -6.68 9.98 -2.98
CA SER A 72 -7.69 8.95 -3.25
C SER A 72 -7.11 7.57 -3.41
N ASN A 73 -5.84 7.49 -3.79
CA ASN A 73 -5.19 6.20 -3.99
C ASN A 73 -4.32 5.79 -2.80
N LEU A 74 -3.76 6.75 -2.07
CA LEU A 74 -2.69 6.45 -1.13
C LEU A 74 -2.97 6.83 0.32
N ASP A 75 -4.07 7.49 0.60
CA ASP A 75 -4.24 8.11 1.90
C ASP A 75 -4.65 7.13 3.00
N THR A 76 -5.26 6.00 2.65
CA THR A 76 -5.65 5.01 3.65
C THR A 76 -5.22 3.63 3.20
N ILE A 77 -5.20 2.69 4.14
CA ILE A 77 -4.92 1.31 3.79
C ILE A 77 -5.97 0.81 2.80
N ASN A 78 -7.24 1.14 3.02
CA ASN A 78 -8.28 0.72 2.11
C ASN A 78 -8.06 1.25 0.69
N ASN A 79 -7.65 2.51 0.58
CA ASN A 79 -7.37 3.09 -0.72
C ASN A 79 -6.17 2.43 -1.38
N LEU A 80 -5.12 2.18 -0.61
CA LEU A 80 -3.93 1.53 -1.13
C LEU A 80 -4.24 0.14 -1.65
N VAL A 81 -5.01 -0.62 -0.89
CA VAL A 81 -5.35 -1.98 -1.29
C VAL A 81 -6.17 -1.97 -2.57
N ALA A 82 -7.16 -1.08 -2.65
CA ALA A 82 -7.98 -0.98 -3.84
C ALA A 82 -7.16 -0.56 -5.05
N TYR A 83 -6.25 0.38 -4.85
CA TYR A 83 -5.41 0.87 -5.93
C TYR A 83 -4.49 -0.25 -6.46
N VAL A 84 -3.83 -0.97 -5.55
CA VAL A 84 -2.94 -2.05 -5.95
C VAL A 84 -3.72 -3.16 -6.63
N ALA A 85 -4.88 -3.52 -6.07
CA ALA A 85 -5.69 -4.57 -6.67
C ALA A 85 -6.10 -4.21 -8.09
N LYS A 86 -6.44 -2.95 -8.31
CA LYS A 86 -6.82 -2.49 -9.63
C LYS A 86 -5.65 -2.57 -10.61
N LYS A 87 -4.45 -2.22 -10.15
CA LYS A 87 -3.28 -2.29 -11.02
C LYS A 87 -2.94 -3.74 -11.35
N LEU A 88 -3.13 -4.64 -10.42
CA LEU A 88 -2.81 -6.05 -10.64
C LEU A 88 -3.84 -6.75 -11.50
N ASP A 89 -5.05 -6.25 -11.48
CA ASP A 89 -6.14 -6.91 -12.16
C ASP A 89 -6.03 -6.80 -13.67
N LYS A 90 -5.50 -5.70 -14.18
CA LYS A 90 -5.48 -5.49 -15.57
C LYS A 90 -5.09 -6.67 -16.37
#